data_ec8b5d4f792004a82c0b710812dca923
#
_entry.id   ec8b5d4f792004a82c0b710812dca923
#
_cell.length_a   1.000
_cell.length_b   1.000
_cell.length_c   1.000
_cell.angle_alpha   90.00
_cell.angle_beta   90.00
_cell.angle_gamma   90.00
#
_symmetry.space_group_name_H-M   'P 1'
#
loop_
_entity.id
_entity.type
_entity.pdbx_description
1 polymer ?
#
loop_
_entity_poly.entity_id
_entity_poly.type
_entity_poly.pdbx_seq_one_letter_code
_entity_poly.pdbx_strand_id
1 'polypeptide(L)'
;MLEKLKEEVYKANMDLPKYGLVTFTWGNASGIDRESGLFVIKPSGVDYDLLTPDDMVVVDLNGNKVEGKYNPSSDTATHVELYKAFPNIGGVVHTHSSWATSWAQAGRSIPCYGTTHADYIYGEVPCARCLEGKEFEEYEKNTGLLIVDLFKDKDYEAVPAVLCKNHGPFAWGKDAHEAVHNAVVLEEVAKMASRCELINPQVKPAPQDLQDKHYFRKHGANAYYGQGNK
;
A
#
# COMPACT_ATOMS: atom_id res chain seq x y z
N MET A 1 19.84 12.84 -9.80
CA MET A 1 19.32 11.68 -10.57
C MET A 1 17.85 11.47 -10.24
N LEU A 2 17.00 11.18 -11.22
CA LEU A 2 15.55 10.95 -11.05
C LEU A 2 14.78 12.12 -10.40
N GLU A 3 15.11 13.36 -10.73
CA GLU A 3 14.55 14.57 -10.08
C GLU A 3 13.00 14.61 -10.15
N LYS A 4 12.44 14.23 -11.30
CA LYS A 4 10.98 14.16 -11.46
C LYS A 4 10.36 13.12 -10.51
N LEU A 5 10.95 11.92 -10.41
CA LEU A 5 10.47 10.88 -9.52
C LEU A 5 10.62 11.27 -8.03
N LYS A 6 11.72 11.98 -7.67
CA LYS A 6 11.88 12.52 -6.31
C LYS A 6 10.76 13.50 -5.96
N GLU A 7 10.40 14.40 -6.89
CA GLU A 7 9.28 15.33 -6.72
C GLU A 7 7.94 14.59 -6.56
N GLU A 8 7.68 13.56 -7.38
CA GLU A 8 6.46 12.75 -7.32
C GLU A 8 6.37 11.98 -5.99
N VAL A 9 7.46 11.34 -5.56
CA VAL A 9 7.53 10.60 -4.29
C VAL A 9 7.45 11.53 -3.08
N TYR A 10 8.09 12.71 -3.15
CA TYR A 10 7.93 13.72 -2.12
C TYR A 10 6.46 14.12 -1.94
N LYS A 11 5.76 14.46 -3.03
CA LYS A 11 4.32 14.81 -2.99
C LYS A 11 3.48 13.67 -2.42
N ALA A 12 3.74 12.42 -2.83
CA ALA A 12 3.07 11.26 -2.30
C ALA A 12 3.28 11.13 -0.78
N ASN A 13 4.50 11.35 -0.28
CA ASN A 13 4.76 11.35 1.16
C ASN A 13 4.05 12.49 1.88
N MET A 14 3.98 13.70 1.30
CA MET A 14 3.26 14.83 1.89
C MET A 14 1.74 14.62 1.91
N ASP A 15 1.20 13.82 1.03
CA ASP A 15 -0.22 13.46 1.06
C ASP A 15 -0.58 12.50 2.22
N LEU A 16 0.36 11.73 2.78
CA LEU A 16 0.11 10.83 3.91
C LEU A 16 -0.40 11.58 5.16
N PRO A 17 0.30 12.60 5.70
CA PRO A 17 -0.23 13.40 6.81
C PRO A 17 -1.48 14.20 6.43
N LYS A 18 -1.57 14.73 5.22
CA LYS A 18 -2.73 15.46 4.72
C LYS A 18 -4.02 14.63 4.75
N TYR A 19 -3.95 13.34 4.45
CA TYR A 19 -5.07 12.40 4.53
C TYR A 19 -5.20 11.70 5.89
N GLY A 20 -4.37 12.05 6.88
CA GLY A 20 -4.45 11.49 8.23
C GLY A 20 -4.01 10.02 8.32
N LEU A 21 -3.16 9.57 7.41
CA LEU A 21 -2.68 8.18 7.37
C LEU A 21 -1.47 7.92 8.27
N VAL A 22 -0.82 8.98 8.76
CA VAL A 22 0.40 8.89 9.56
C VAL A 22 0.36 9.80 10.77
N THR A 23 1.09 9.39 11.80
CA THR A 23 1.40 10.17 13.00
C THR A 23 2.92 10.30 13.08
N PHE A 24 3.44 11.51 13.38
CA PHE A 24 4.88 11.77 13.42
C PHE A 24 5.59 11.35 12.12
N THR A 25 6.62 10.50 12.24
CA THR A 25 7.42 9.99 11.11
C THR A 25 6.97 8.62 10.61
N TRP A 26 5.86 8.07 11.15
CA TRP A 26 5.39 6.73 10.82
C TRP A 26 4.91 6.66 9.37
N GLY A 27 5.35 5.61 8.69
CA GLY A 27 4.98 5.40 7.29
C GLY A 27 5.88 6.10 6.29
N ASN A 28 5.70 5.70 5.05
CA ASN A 28 6.48 6.17 3.90
C ASN A 28 5.77 5.79 2.59
N ALA A 29 6.14 6.50 1.54
CA ALA A 29 5.80 6.17 0.16
C ALA A 29 7.07 6.10 -0.68
N SER A 30 7.08 5.22 -1.67
CA SER A 30 8.13 5.12 -2.67
C SER A 30 7.56 5.06 -4.09
N GLY A 31 8.41 5.30 -5.08
CA GLY A 31 8.10 5.16 -6.49
C GLY A 31 9.30 4.63 -7.26
N ILE A 32 9.07 3.76 -8.26
CA ILE A 32 10.13 3.13 -9.05
C ILE A 32 10.16 3.66 -10.47
N ASP A 33 11.37 3.87 -10.99
CA ASP A 33 11.65 3.97 -12.42
C ASP A 33 12.07 2.58 -12.93
N ARG A 34 11.17 1.94 -13.68
CA ARG A 34 11.38 0.58 -14.19
C ARG A 34 12.47 0.50 -15.26
N GLU A 35 12.76 1.60 -15.95
CA GLU A 35 13.79 1.63 -16.98
C GLU A 35 15.20 1.54 -16.37
N SER A 36 15.45 2.33 -15.32
CA SER A 36 16.75 2.29 -14.62
C SER A 36 16.84 1.19 -13.55
N GLY A 37 15.71 0.63 -13.12
CA GLY A 37 15.65 -0.29 -11.97
C GLY A 37 15.95 0.37 -10.62
N LEU A 38 15.81 1.71 -10.54
CA LEU A 38 16.00 2.48 -9.33
C LEU A 38 14.65 2.95 -8.78
N PHE A 39 14.52 3.02 -7.46
CA PHE A 39 13.35 3.62 -6.83
C PHE A 39 13.74 4.70 -5.83
N VAL A 40 12.80 5.58 -5.58
CA VAL A 40 12.92 6.70 -4.65
C VAL A 40 12.04 6.42 -3.45
N ILE A 41 12.55 6.67 -2.24
CA ILE A 41 11.82 6.44 -0.98
C ILE A 41 12.10 7.55 0.03
N LYS A 42 11.15 7.76 0.94
CA LYS A 42 11.31 8.69 2.07
C LYS A 42 12.52 8.30 2.94
N PRO A 43 13.30 9.28 3.43
CA PRO A 43 14.35 9.03 4.42
C PRO A 43 13.76 8.56 5.75
N SER A 44 14.52 7.73 6.47
CA SER A 44 14.17 7.23 7.80
C SER A 44 14.18 8.36 8.84
N GLY A 45 13.13 8.44 9.67
CA GLY A 45 13.08 9.28 10.86
C GLY A 45 13.09 10.80 10.61
N VAL A 46 12.92 11.27 9.37
CA VAL A 46 12.80 12.69 9.06
C VAL A 46 11.33 13.11 9.11
N ASP A 47 11.04 14.16 9.88
CA ASP A 47 9.70 14.72 10.02
C ASP A 47 9.16 15.21 8.68
N TYR A 48 7.85 15.01 8.43
CA TYR A 48 7.22 15.41 7.17
C TYR A 48 7.35 16.90 6.90
N ASP A 49 7.21 17.74 7.93
CA ASP A 49 7.30 19.22 7.80
C ASP A 49 8.71 19.73 7.43
N LEU A 50 9.73 18.88 7.56
CA LEU A 50 11.12 19.20 7.24
C LEU A 50 11.58 18.64 5.90
N LEU A 51 10.74 17.78 5.27
CA LEU A 51 11.10 17.12 4.01
C LEU A 51 11.10 18.09 2.83
N THR A 52 12.05 17.87 1.94
CA THR A 52 12.11 18.46 0.61
C THR A 52 12.29 17.37 -0.45
N PRO A 53 12.04 17.64 -1.73
CA PRO A 53 12.31 16.66 -2.79
C PRO A 53 13.77 16.16 -2.81
N ASP A 54 14.73 17.02 -2.47
CA ASP A 54 16.15 16.68 -2.43
C ASP A 54 16.52 15.72 -1.29
N ASP A 55 15.67 15.59 -0.29
CA ASP A 55 15.85 14.67 0.83
C ASP A 55 15.49 13.23 0.48
N MET A 56 14.74 13.03 -0.61
CA MET A 56 14.35 11.68 -1.06
C MET A 56 15.57 10.86 -1.43
N VAL A 57 15.57 9.59 -1.03
CA VAL A 57 16.71 8.68 -1.18
C VAL A 57 16.49 7.77 -2.39
N VAL A 58 17.50 7.67 -3.26
CA VAL A 58 17.51 6.75 -4.41
C VAL A 58 18.16 5.43 -4.00
N VAL A 59 17.48 4.32 -4.29
CA VAL A 59 17.88 2.96 -3.91
C VAL A 59 17.77 2.04 -5.13
N ASP A 60 18.67 1.06 -5.25
CA ASP A 60 18.57 0.00 -6.25
C ASP A 60 17.71 -1.18 -5.78
N LEU A 61 17.38 -2.11 -6.67
CA LEU A 61 16.60 -3.32 -6.34
C LEU A 61 17.39 -4.35 -5.50
N ASN A 62 18.64 -4.10 -5.14
CA ASN A 62 19.39 -4.88 -4.17
C ASN A 62 19.33 -4.25 -2.76
N GLY A 63 18.66 -3.10 -2.63
CA GLY A 63 18.55 -2.37 -1.38
C GLY A 63 19.73 -1.43 -1.10
N ASN A 64 20.65 -1.23 -2.05
CA ASN A 64 21.78 -0.34 -1.88
C ASN A 64 21.37 1.12 -2.13
N LYS A 65 21.76 2.00 -1.23
CA LYS A 65 21.61 3.44 -1.43
C LYS A 65 22.53 3.91 -2.57
N VAL A 66 21.91 4.47 -3.62
CA VAL A 66 22.61 5.01 -4.79
C VAL A 66 22.86 6.52 -4.65
N GLU A 67 21.86 7.27 -4.14
CA GLU A 67 21.93 8.73 -3.97
C GLU A 67 21.11 9.18 -2.77
N GLY A 68 21.52 10.24 -2.11
CA GLY A 68 20.84 10.90 -0.99
C GLY A 68 21.72 11.07 0.23
N LYS A 69 21.47 12.14 0.98
CA LYS A 69 22.23 12.48 2.19
C LYS A 69 21.82 11.64 3.42
N TYR A 70 20.58 11.19 3.43
CA TYR A 70 20.02 10.41 4.54
C TYR A 70 20.07 8.90 4.29
N ASN A 71 19.78 8.12 5.32
CA ASN A 71 19.47 6.70 5.16
C ASN A 71 18.03 6.55 4.65
N PRO A 72 17.75 5.58 3.76
CA PRO A 72 16.39 5.29 3.33
C PRO A 72 15.54 4.77 4.50
N SER A 73 14.22 4.76 4.34
CA SER A 73 13.28 4.14 5.29
C SER A 73 13.72 2.72 5.68
N SER A 74 13.47 2.32 6.92
CA SER A 74 13.65 0.93 7.38
C SER A 74 12.90 -0.07 6.50
N ASP A 75 11.72 0.31 5.99
CA ASP A 75 10.88 -0.55 5.15
C ASP A 75 11.42 -0.79 3.73
N THR A 76 12.55 -0.22 3.39
CA THR A 76 13.18 -0.33 2.07
C THR A 76 13.26 -1.77 1.57
N ALA A 77 13.65 -2.72 2.41
CA ALA A 77 13.76 -4.12 2.01
C ALA A 77 12.39 -4.74 1.67
N THR A 78 11.32 -4.35 2.36
CA THR A 78 9.95 -4.75 2.01
C THR A 78 9.56 -4.23 0.63
N HIS A 79 9.81 -2.93 0.36
CA HIS A 79 9.51 -2.32 -0.94
C HIS A 79 10.29 -2.98 -2.08
N VAL A 80 11.57 -3.32 -1.86
CA VAL A 80 12.41 -4.07 -2.82
C VAL A 80 11.74 -5.39 -3.22
N GLU A 81 11.29 -6.20 -2.25
CA GLU A 81 10.68 -7.49 -2.56
C GLU A 81 9.36 -7.34 -3.32
N LEU A 82 8.55 -6.32 -2.99
CA LEU A 82 7.31 -6.02 -3.73
C LEU A 82 7.62 -5.57 -5.16
N TYR A 83 8.58 -4.66 -5.37
CA TYR A 83 8.96 -4.23 -6.73
C TYR A 83 9.53 -5.35 -7.60
N LYS A 84 10.26 -6.31 -7.00
CA LYS A 84 10.75 -7.48 -7.73
C LYS A 84 9.63 -8.42 -8.14
N ALA A 85 8.68 -8.66 -7.24
CA ALA A 85 7.63 -9.66 -7.44
C ALA A 85 6.44 -9.15 -8.25
N PHE A 86 6.13 -7.84 -8.17
CA PHE A 86 4.98 -7.21 -8.81
C PHE A 86 5.44 -6.24 -9.91
N PRO A 87 5.67 -6.72 -11.14
CA PRO A 87 6.28 -5.91 -12.20
C PRO A 87 5.44 -4.71 -12.65
N ASN A 88 4.13 -4.75 -12.47
CA ASN A 88 3.21 -3.71 -12.94
C ASN A 88 2.98 -2.59 -11.91
N ILE A 89 3.47 -2.71 -10.68
CA ILE A 89 3.37 -1.62 -9.73
C ILE A 89 4.48 -0.58 -9.94
N GLY A 90 4.15 0.69 -9.73
CA GLY A 90 5.10 1.81 -9.82
C GLY A 90 5.27 2.57 -8.50
N GLY A 91 4.42 2.29 -7.50
CA GLY A 91 4.51 2.88 -6.17
C GLY A 91 4.08 1.92 -5.06
N VAL A 92 4.66 2.11 -3.88
CA VAL A 92 4.32 1.36 -2.65
C VAL A 92 4.21 2.34 -1.50
N VAL A 93 3.21 2.12 -0.63
CA VAL A 93 2.97 2.87 0.61
C VAL A 93 2.90 1.90 1.77
N HIS A 94 3.57 2.26 2.87
CA HIS A 94 3.38 1.65 4.17
C HIS A 94 2.94 2.71 5.18
N THR A 95 1.99 2.39 6.02
CA THR A 95 1.53 3.26 7.11
C THR A 95 1.17 2.46 8.35
N HIS A 96 0.97 3.20 9.47
CA HIS A 96 0.30 2.67 10.65
C HIS A 96 -1.04 3.40 10.87
N SER A 97 -1.79 3.58 9.78
CA SER A 97 -3.11 4.22 9.81
C SER A 97 -4.06 3.44 10.71
N SER A 98 -4.86 4.16 11.51
CA SER A 98 -5.50 3.61 12.72
C SER A 98 -6.42 2.43 12.46
N TRP A 99 -7.27 2.51 11.44
CA TRP A 99 -8.29 1.48 11.20
C TRP A 99 -7.70 0.25 10.52
N ALA A 100 -6.90 0.43 9.48
CA ALA A 100 -6.25 -0.68 8.79
C ALA A 100 -5.26 -1.40 9.72
N THR A 101 -4.49 -0.66 10.53
CA THR A 101 -3.58 -1.24 11.53
C THR A 101 -4.35 -2.00 12.62
N SER A 102 -5.53 -1.52 13.04
CA SER A 102 -6.36 -2.25 13.99
C SER A 102 -6.79 -3.62 13.46
N TRP A 103 -7.19 -3.71 12.18
CA TRP A 103 -7.48 -4.98 11.52
C TRP A 103 -6.25 -5.88 11.42
N ALA A 104 -5.08 -5.30 11.06
CA ALA A 104 -3.81 -6.02 11.04
C ALA A 104 -3.45 -6.60 12.42
N GLN A 105 -3.56 -5.81 13.49
CA GLN A 105 -3.31 -6.26 14.86
C GLN A 105 -4.29 -7.33 15.32
N ALA A 106 -5.56 -7.23 14.91
CA ALA A 106 -6.56 -8.27 15.14
C ALA A 106 -6.30 -9.56 14.34
N GLY A 107 -5.41 -9.52 13.34
CA GLY A 107 -5.07 -10.66 12.48
C GLY A 107 -6.23 -11.11 11.59
N ARG A 108 -7.03 -10.16 11.11
CA ARG A 108 -8.21 -10.43 10.29
C ARG A 108 -8.13 -9.71 8.95
N SER A 109 -8.54 -10.40 7.87
CA SER A 109 -8.84 -9.78 6.57
C SER A 109 -10.01 -8.81 6.70
N ILE A 110 -10.07 -7.78 5.84
CA ILE A 110 -11.21 -6.85 5.77
C ILE A 110 -12.18 -7.37 4.71
N PRO A 111 -13.37 -7.85 5.10
CA PRO A 111 -14.36 -8.33 4.13
C PRO A 111 -14.94 -7.18 3.29
N CYS A 112 -15.30 -7.47 2.05
CA CYS A 112 -16.02 -6.52 1.21
C CYS A 112 -17.50 -6.47 1.63
N TYR A 113 -17.85 -5.51 2.49
CA TYR A 113 -19.23 -5.36 2.96
C TYR A 113 -20.12 -4.48 2.05
N GLY A 114 -19.53 -3.75 1.12
CA GLY A 114 -20.33 -2.84 0.31
C GLY A 114 -19.65 -2.30 -0.93
N THR A 115 -20.40 -1.51 -1.65
CA THR A 115 -20.04 -1.01 -2.98
C THR A 115 -18.83 -0.08 -3.00
N THR A 116 -18.61 0.70 -1.94
CA THR A 116 -17.42 1.56 -1.81
C THR A 116 -16.14 0.74 -1.82
N HIS A 117 -16.12 -0.38 -1.08
CA HIS A 117 -15.00 -1.32 -1.09
C HIS A 117 -14.86 -1.96 -2.49
N ALA A 118 -15.95 -2.53 -3.01
CA ALA A 118 -15.97 -3.21 -4.30
C ALA A 118 -15.58 -2.32 -5.50
N ASP A 119 -15.76 -1.00 -5.41
CA ASP A 119 -15.36 -0.06 -6.45
C ASP A 119 -13.84 0.04 -6.65
N TYR A 120 -13.03 -0.38 -5.67
CA TYR A 120 -11.58 -0.21 -5.67
C TYR A 120 -10.80 -1.50 -5.43
N ILE A 121 -11.36 -2.45 -4.68
CA ILE A 121 -10.69 -3.68 -4.26
C ILE A 121 -11.61 -4.85 -4.56
N TYR A 122 -11.11 -5.83 -5.31
CA TYR A 122 -11.88 -7.01 -5.69
C TYR A 122 -11.81 -8.10 -4.62
N GLY A 123 -12.90 -8.27 -3.90
CA GLY A 123 -12.95 -9.21 -2.78
C GLY A 123 -12.48 -8.62 -1.46
N GLU A 124 -11.91 -9.43 -0.60
CA GLU A 124 -11.38 -8.98 0.70
C GLU A 124 -9.97 -8.38 0.60
N VAL A 125 -9.62 -7.48 1.53
CA VAL A 125 -8.22 -7.15 1.77
C VAL A 125 -7.61 -8.23 2.65
N PRO A 126 -6.62 -9.00 2.17
CA PRO A 126 -6.09 -10.11 2.93
C PRO A 126 -5.20 -9.66 4.09
N CYS A 127 -5.15 -10.47 5.16
CA CYS A 127 -4.23 -10.30 6.27
C CYS A 127 -3.17 -11.42 6.24
N ALA A 128 -1.91 -11.07 6.03
CA ALA A 128 -0.80 -12.01 6.14
C ALA A 128 -0.63 -12.47 7.58
N ARG A 129 -0.10 -13.69 7.77
CA ARG A 129 0.26 -14.21 9.10
C ARG A 129 1.33 -13.35 9.79
N CYS A 130 1.57 -13.58 11.05
CA CYS A 130 2.75 -13.04 11.73
C CYS A 130 4.02 -13.74 11.22
N LEU A 131 5.15 -13.02 11.20
CA LEU A 131 6.47 -13.64 11.05
C LEU A 131 6.78 -14.52 12.26
N GLU A 132 7.62 -15.54 12.09
CA GLU A 132 7.93 -16.52 13.12
C GLU A 132 9.44 -16.86 13.17
N GLY A 133 9.95 -17.09 14.37
CA GLY A 133 11.30 -17.62 14.59
C GLY A 133 12.39 -16.78 13.90
N LYS A 134 13.15 -17.40 13.00
CA LYS A 134 14.26 -16.74 12.28
C LYS A 134 13.85 -15.70 11.25
N GLU A 135 12.56 -15.64 10.89
CA GLU A 135 12.08 -14.60 9.98
C GLU A 135 12.28 -13.19 10.56
N PHE A 136 12.39 -13.06 11.89
CA PHE A 136 12.70 -11.78 12.55
C PHE A 136 14.13 -11.29 12.35
N GLU A 137 15.07 -12.14 11.92
CA GLU A 137 16.48 -11.75 11.70
C GLU A 137 16.60 -10.78 10.49
N GLU A 138 15.76 -10.93 9.47
CA GLU A 138 15.63 -10.02 8.32
C GLU A 138 14.18 -9.53 8.21
N TYR A 139 13.70 -8.86 9.25
CA TYR A 139 12.28 -8.55 9.48
C TYR A 139 11.60 -7.90 8.28
N GLU A 140 12.15 -6.80 7.75
CA GLU A 140 11.52 -6.04 6.68
C GLU A 140 11.54 -6.82 5.35
N LYS A 141 12.63 -7.51 5.06
CA LYS A 141 12.72 -8.37 3.87
C LYS A 141 11.72 -9.53 3.95
N ASN A 142 11.66 -10.21 5.10
CA ASN A 142 10.75 -11.33 5.30
C ASN A 142 9.29 -10.88 5.34
N THR A 143 8.99 -9.65 5.75
CA THR A 143 7.67 -9.04 5.57
C THR A 143 7.32 -8.93 4.08
N GLY A 144 8.24 -8.46 3.25
CA GLY A 144 8.03 -8.40 1.79
C GLY A 144 7.83 -9.77 1.17
N LEU A 145 8.67 -10.74 1.51
CA LEU A 145 8.54 -12.13 1.01
C LEU A 145 7.23 -12.78 1.46
N LEU A 146 6.77 -12.52 2.68
CA LEU A 146 5.49 -13.00 3.20
C LEU A 146 4.30 -12.43 2.42
N ILE A 147 4.35 -11.14 2.07
CA ILE A 147 3.33 -10.51 1.22
C ILE A 147 3.33 -11.16 -0.17
N VAL A 148 4.50 -11.32 -0.78
CA VAL A 148 4.65 -11.98 -2.09
C VAL A 148 4.09 -13.41 -2.07
N ASP A 149 4.38 -14.17 -1.03
CA ASP A 149 3.86 -15.53 -0.86
C ASP A 149 2.33 -15.57 -0.77
N LEU A 150 1.74 -14.65 -0.01
CA LEU A 150 0.28 -14.50 0.11
C LEU A 150 -0.41 -14.18 -1.23
N PHE A 151 0.29 -13.51 -2.13
CA PHE A 151 -0.25 -13.08 -3.44
C PHE A 151 0.09 -14.03 -4.60
N LYS A 152 0.71 -15.19 -4.36
CA LYS A 152 1.02 -16.16 -5.44
C LYS A 152 -0.19 -16.56 -6.28
N ASP A 153 -1.35 -16.71 -5.63
CA ASP A 153 -2.61 -17.12 -6.24
C ASP A 153 -3.66 -15.99 -6.25
N LYS A 154 -3.24 -14.74 -6.05
CA LYS A 154 -4.10 -13.57 -6.00
C LYS A 154 -3.65 -12.53 -7.03
N ASP A 155 -4.60 -11.84 -7.59
CA ASP A 155 -4.34 -10.70 -8.48
C ASP A 155 -4.01 -9.45 -7.63
N TYR A 156 -2.71 -9.10 -7.56
CA TYR A 156 -2.24 -7.94 -6.83
C TYR A 156 -2.67 -6.60 -7.45
N GLU A 157 -3.08 -6.57 -8.72
CA GLU A 157 -3.62 -5.38 -9.35
C GLU A 157 -5.10 -5.18 -8.98
N ALA A 158 -5.85 -6.27 -8.85
CA ALA A 158 -7.25 -6.23 -8.42
C ALA A 158 -7.39 -6.03 -6.89
N VAL A 159 -6.39 -6.42 -6.11
CA VAL A 159 -6.32 -6.25 -4.65
C VAL A 159 -5.03 -5.49 -4.30
N PRO A 160 -4.99 -4.16 -4.47
CA PRO A 160 -3.76 -3.38 -4.35
C PRO A 160 -3.38 -3.04 -2.91
N ALA A 161 -3.67 -3.91 -1.96
CA ALA A 161 -3.41 -3.72 -0.53
C ALA A 161 -3.34 -5.03 0.24
N VAL A 162 -2.65 -5.00 1.38
CA VAL A 162 -2.50 -6.12 2.31
C VAL A 162 -2.36 -5.62 3.74
N LEU A 163 -2.80 -6.41 4.70
CA LEU A 163 -2.50 -6.23 6.12
C LEU A 163 -1.39 -7.21 6.53
N CYS A 164 -0.41 -6.75 7.28
CA CYS A 164 0.58 -7.62 7.93
C CYS A 164 0.21 -7.77 9.41
N LYS A 165 -0.10 -8.99 9.85
CA LYS A 165 -0.54 -9.25 11.23
C LYS A 165 0.45 -8.70 12.25
N ASN A 166 -0.08 -8.02 13.28
CA ASN A 166 0.65 -7.34 14.35
C ASN A 166 1.55 -6.17 13.89
N HIS A 167 1.44 -5.73 12.64
CA HIS A 167 2.24 -4.64 12.11
C HIS A 167 1.34 -3.53 11.55
N GLY A 168 1.00 -3.57 10.27
CA GLY A 168 0.21 -2.55 9.61
C GLY A 168 -0.04 -2.88 8.15
N PRO A 169 -0.66 -1.94 7.40
CA PRO A 169 -0.98 -2.11 6.00
C PRO A 169 0.19 -1.76 5.08
N PHE A 170 0.22 -2.43 3.92
CA PHE A 170 0.91 -2.00 2.71
C PHE A 170 -0.12 -1.83 1.59
N ALA A 171 0.08 -0.81 0.74
CA ALA A 171 -0.71 -0.58 -0.45
C ALA A 171 0.21 -0.21 -1.61
N TRP A 172 -0.23 -0.47 -2.84
CA TRP A 172 0.55 -0.18 -4.04
C TRP A 172 -0.33 0.30 -5.18
N GLY A 173 0.28 0.76 -6.26
CA GLY A 173 -0.39 1.23 -7.45
C GLY A 173 0.58 1.39 -8.60
N LYS A 174 0.10 1.83 -9.77
CA LYS A 174 0.91 2.05 -10.97
C LYS A 174 1.96 3.17 -10.81
N ASP A 175 1.80 4.03 -9.81
CA ASP A 175 2.71 5.10 -9.41
C ASP A 175 2.55 5.43 -7.92
N ALA A 176 3.40 6.29 -7.38
CA ALA A 176 3.36 6.66 -5.97
C ALA A 176 2.05 7.37 -5.56
N HIS A 177 1.44 8.13 -6.46
CA HIS A 177 0.17 8.80 -6.19
C HIS A 177 -0.99 7.80 -6.08
N GLU A 178 -1.08 6.83 -6.99
CA GLU A 178 -2.11 5.79 -6.91
C GLU A 178 -1.91 4.87 -5.69
N ALA A 179 -0.66 4.59 -5.30
CA ALA A 179 -0.38 3.84 -4.07
C ALA A 179 -0.93 4.57 -2.83
N VAL A 180 -0.75 5.91 -2.74
CA VAL A 180 -1.36 6.72 -1.68
C VAL A 180 -2.89 6.72 -1.77
N HIS A 181 -3.45 6.86 -2.98
CA HIS A 181 -4.90 6.76 -3.18
C HIS A 181 -5.45 5.44 -2.63
N ASN A 182 -4.81 4.31 -2.95
CA ASN A 182 -5.22 2.99 -2.47
C ASN A 182 -5.05 2.84 -0.95
N ALA A 183 -4.02 3.47 -0.34
CA ALA A 183 -3.87 3.52 1.10
C ALA A 183 -5.00 4.31 1.80
N VAL A 184 -5.45 5.43 1.21
CA VAL A 184 -6.62 6.20 1.69
C VAL A 184 -7.88 5.36 1.60
N VAL A 185 -8.11 4.70 0.46
CA VAL A 185 -9.26 3.80 0.28
C VAL A 185 -9.23 2.68 1.30
N LEU A 186 -8.07 2.04 1.52
CA LEU A 186 -7.89 0.98 2.50
C LEU A 186 -8.29 1.43 3.91
N GLU A 187 -7.82 2.59 4.35
CA GLU A 187 -8.14 3.14 5.67
C GLU A 187 -9.65 3.39 5.82
N GLU A 188 -10.29 3.99 4.82
CA GLU A 188 -11.73 4.26 4.87
C GLU A 188 -12.58 2.98 4.81
N VAL A 189 -12.21 1.96 4.01
CA VAL A 189 -12.97 0.70 3.98
C VAL A 189 -12.76 -0.10 5.27
N ALA A 190 -11.56 -0.05 5.87
CA ALA A 190 -11.28 -0.64 7.18
C ALA A 190 -12.18 -0.03 8.28
N LYS A 191 -12.29 1.30 8.28
CA LYS A 191 -13.16 2.07 9.18
C LYS A 191 -14.64 1.73 8.98
N MET A 192 -15.10 1.67 7.73
CA MET A 192 -16.49 1.29 7.40
C MET A 192 -16.79 -0.15 7.85
N ALA A 193 -15.89 -1.10 7.56
CA ALA A 193 -16.03 -2.49 7.95
C ALA A 193 -16.13 -2.66 9.47
N SER A 194 -15.29 -1.97 10.25
CA SER A 194 -15.35 -1.99 11.70
C SER A 194 -16.71 -1.49 12.23
N ARG A 195 -17.25 -0.44 11.64
CA ARG A 195 -18.57 0.09 12.00
C ARG A 195 -19.70 -0.84 11.60
N CYS A 196 -19.62 -1.49 10.44
CA CYS A 196 -20.60 -2.50 10.03
C CYS A 196 -20.70 -3.64 11.05
N GLU A 197 -19.55 -4.17 11.52
CA GLU A 197 -19.52 -5.24 12.52
C GLU A 197 -20.04 -4.77 13.90
N LEU A 198 -19.79 -3.52 14.27
CA LEU A 198 -20.36 -2.94 15.51
C LEU A 198 -21.88 -2.78 15.42
N ILE A 199 -22.41 -2.36 14.28
CA ILE A 199 -23.85 -2.16 14.06
C ILE A 199 -24.58 -3.51 13.94
N ASN A 200 -23.99 -4.44 13.20
CA ASN A 200 -24.52 -5.79 13.00
C ASN A 200 -23.40 -6.83 13.11
N PRO A 201 -23.18 -7.45 14.28
CA PRO A 201 -22.12 -8.46 14.46
C PRO A 201 -22.26 -9.71 13.58
N GLN A 202 -23.42 -9.88 12.93
CA GLN A 202 -23.68 -11.01 12.01
C GLN A 202 -23.65 -10.58 10.53
N VAL A 203 -23.16 -9.38 10.23
CA VAL A 203 -23.04 -8.88 8.85
C VAL A 203 -22.25 -9.87 7.98
N LYS A 204 -22.73 -10.07 6.76
CA LYS A 204 -22.07 -10.92 5.76
C LYS A 204 -21.46 -10.05 4.65
N PRO A 205 -20.40 -10.52 4.00
CA PRO A 205 -19.87 -9.83 2.82
C PRO A 205 -20.97 -9.59 1.76
N ALA A 206 -20.81 -8.55 0.99
CA ALA A 206 -21.70 -8.26 -0.13
C ALA A 206 -21.74 -9.45 -1.11
N PRO A 207 -22.89 -9.75 -1.71
CA PRO A 207 -23.01 -10.81 -2.72
C PRO A 207 -22.00 -10.61 -3.86
N GLN A 208 -21.48 -11.72 -4.42
CA GLN A 208 -20.46 -11.67 -5.46
C GLN A 208 -20.91 -10.85 -6.68
N ASP A 209 -22.16 -11.05 -7.15
CA ASP A 209 -22.70 -10.28 -8.27
C ASP A 209 -22.69 -8.77 -8.07
N LEU A 210 -22.86 -8.32 -6.83
CA LEU A 210 -22.76 -6.90 -6.47
C LEU A 210 -21.30 -6.42 -6.49
N GLN A 211 -20.37 -7.23 -5.98
CA GLN A 211 -18.94 -6.93 -6.03
C GLN A 211 -18.47 -6.85 -7.48
N ASP A 212 -18.79 -7.83 -8.30
CA ASP A 212 -18.47 -7.87 -9.73
C ASP A 212 -19.02 -6.65 -10.47
N LYS A 213 -20.30 -6.33 -10.26
CA LYS A 213 -20.94 -5.17 -10.88
C LYS A 213 -20.22 -3.86 -10.57
N HIS A 214 -19.80 -3.67 -9.31
CA HIS A 214 -19.13 -2.45 -8.87
C HIS A 214 -17.67 -2.39 -9.30
N TYR A 215 -16.94 -3.49 -9.19
CA TYR A 215 -15.55 -3.54 -9.62
C TYR A 215 -15.41 -3.32 -11.13
N PHE A 216 -16.11 -4.12 -11.94
CA PHE A 216 -15.95 -4.09 -13.40
C PHE A 216 -16.54 -2.86 -14.08
N ARG A 217 -17.40 -2.08 -13.42
CA ARG A 217 -17.83 -0.78 -13.96
C ARG A 217 -16.72 0.26 -13.99
N LYS A 218 -15.65 0.08 -13.16
CA LYS A 218 -14.48 0.98 -13.06
C LYS A 218 -13.22 0.37 -13.66
N HIS A 219 -13.12 -0.94 -13.68
CA HIS A 219 -11.93 -1.67 -14.06
C HIS A 219 -12.20 -2.63 -15.23
N GLY A 220 -11.18 -2.83 -16.09
CA GLY A 220 -11.29 -3.73 -17.23
C GLY A 220 -11.77 -3.07 -18.52
N ALA A 221 -11.86 -3.90 -19.58
CA ALA A 221 -12.13 -3.43 -20.95
C ALA A 221 -13.50 -2.78 -21.17
N ASN A 222 -14.49 -3.08 -20.31
CA ASN A 222 -15.86 -2.58 -20.39
C ASN A 222 -16.20 -1.55 -19.31
N ALA A 223 -15.20 -0.92 -18.71
CA ALA A 223 -15.40 0.11 -17.70
C ALA A 223 -16.18 1.32 -18.30
N TYR A 224 -17.19 1.79 -17.58
CA TYR A 224 -18.06 2.89 -18.03
C TYR A 224 -18.24 3.99 -16.98
N TYR A 225 -17.58 3.86 -15.83
CA TYR A 225 -17.70 4.84 -14.75
C TYR A 225 -16.82 6.07 -15.04
N GLY A 226 -17.34 7.25 -14.69
CA GLY A 226 -16.63 8.52 -14.85
C GLY A 226 -17.01 9.26 -16.15
N GLN A 227 -16.20 10.25 -16.49
CA GLN A 227 -16.35 10.98 -17.75
C GLN A 227 -15.69 10.13 -18.83
N GLY A 228 -16.48 9.47 -19.68
CA GLY A 228 -15.97 8.66 -20.79
C GLY A 228 -14.90 9.43 -21.59
N ASN A 229 -13.90 8.73 -22.08
CA ASN A 229 -12.88 9.30 -22.97
C ASN A 229 -13.61 9.93 -24.17
N LYS A 230 -13.62 11.29 -24.22
CA LYS A 230 -14.03 12.04 -25.40
C LYS A 230 -12.92 12.04 -26.41
#